data_208386cc23bc7ac027e4c0acbbfede67
#
_entry.id   208386cc23bc7ac027e4c0acbbfede67
#
_cell.length_a   1.000
_cell.length_b   1.000
_cell.length_c   1.000
_cell.angle_alpha   90.00
_cell.angle_beta   90.00
_cell.angle_gamma   90.00
#
_symmetry.space_group_name_H-M   'P 1'
#
loop_
_entity.id
_entity.type
_entity.pdbx_description
1 polymer ?
#
loop_
_entity_poly.entity_id
_entity_poly.type
_entity_poly.pdbx_seq_one_letter_code
_entity_poly.pdbx_strand_id
1 'polypeptide(L)'
;KEWHVPVSIGIIWFLWHYHYFYQNGIEVPLLSFFIGCIAESFVYEYLLQWSEGNLLSSMTYHFSWNLCIHLFAINPADNAGNEFPYILMTLFEVSMVLLLLAHDKSRHMHKLPTK
;
A
#
# COMPACT_ATOMS: atom_id res chain seq x y z
N LYS A 1 -13.35 -13.41 0.67
CA LYS A 1 -12.39 -12.49 0.04
C LYS A 1 -11.07 -13.21 -0.19
N GLU A 2 -10.57 -13.14 -1.40
CA GLU A 2 -9.37 -13.87 -1.81
C GLU A 2 -8.11 -13.08 -1.43
N TRP A 3 -7.67 -13.20 -0.20
CA TRP A 3 -6.51 -12.47 0.35
C TRP A 3 -5.20 -12.75 -0.37
N HIS A 4 -5.10 -13.90 -1.02
CA HIS A 4 -3.90 -14.27 -1.76
C HIS A 4 -3.64 -13.36 -2.96
N VAL A 5 -4.66 -12.73 -3.53
CA VAL A 5 -4.51 -11.86 -4.70
C VAL A 5 -3.70 -10.60 -4.35
N PRO A 6 -4.13 -9.72 -3.41
CA PRO A 6 -3.34 -8.53 -3.08
C PRO A 6 -1.97 -8.87 -2.48
N VAL A 7 -1.86 -9.96 -1.71
CA VAL A 7 -0.56 -10.40 -1.18
C VAL A 7 0.39 -10.78 -2.32
N SER A 8 -0.08 -11.57 -3.30
CA SER A 8 0.76 -11.98 -4.46
C SER A 8 1.16 -10.77 -5.31
N ILE A 9 0.24 -9.83 -5.55
CA ILE A 9 0.54 -8.60 -6.28
C ILE A 9 1.60 -7.78 -5.54
N GLY A 10 1.47 -7.61 -4.23
CA GLY A 10 2.42 -6.88 -3.41
C GLY A 10 3.82 -7.48 -3.42
N ILE A 11 3.93 -8.82 -3.37
CA ILE A 11 5.22 -9.52 -3.49
C ILE A 11 5.84 -9.29 -4.87
N ILE A 12 5.08 -9.44 -5.94
CA ILE A 12 5.55 -9.22 -7.32
C ILE A 12 6.01 -7.76 -7.48
N TRP A 13 5.24 -6.83 -6.96
CA TRP A 13 5.55 -5.41 -7.02
C TRP A 13 6.82 -5.06 -6.25
N PHE A 14 6.99 -5.60 -5.04
CA PHE A 14 8.22 -5.48 -4.29
C PHE A 14 9.43 -5.99 -5.08
N LEU A 15 9.36 -7.20 -5.65
CA LEU A 15 10.47 -7.79 -6.41
C LEU A 15 10.84 -6.95 -7.64
N TRP A 16 9.84 -6.40 -8.32
CA TRP A 16 10.04 -5.49 -9.45
C TRP A 16 10.80 -4.22 -9.05
N HIS A 17 10.37 -3.56 -7.99
CA HIS A 17 10.97 -2.32 -7.51
C HIS A 17 12.30 -2.54 -6.81
N TYR A 18 12.46 -3.65 -6.11
CA TYR A 18 13.71 -4.01 -5.44
C TYR A 18 14.89 -4.04 -6.42
N HIS A 19 14.70 -4.64 -7.59
CA HIS A 19 15.72 -4.67 -8.63
C HIS A 19 16.08 -3.26 -9.10
N TYR A 20 15.09 -2.40 -9.33
CA TYR A 20 15.28 -1.00 -9.73
C TYR A 20 16.05 -0.19 -8.66
N PHE A 21 15.64 -0.28 -7.42
CA PHE A 21 16.28 0.44 -6.30
C PHE A 21 17.71 -0.03 -6.08
N TYR A 22 17.96 -1.32 -6.11
CA TYR A 22 19.29 -1.88 -5.95
C TYR A 22 20.26 -1.41 -7.06
N GLN A 23 19.81 -1.36 -8.30
CA GLN A 23 20.63 -0.91 -9.42
C GLN A 23 20.93 0.60 -9.39
N ASN A 24 20.02 1.41 -8.89
CA ASN A 24 20.16 2.87 -8.86
C ASN A 24 20.72 3.43 -7.54
N GLY A 25 21.06 2.55 -6.59
CA GLY A 25 21.58 2.96 -5.29
C GLY A 25 20.58 3.75 -4.43
N ILE A 26 19.30 3.56 -4.65
CA ILE A 26 18.26 4.20 -3.85
C ILE A 26 18.07 3.39 -2.57
N GLU A 27 18.44 4.00 -1.45
CA GLU A 27 18.27 3.39 -0.13
C GLU A 27 16.86 3.65 0.40
N VAL A 28 16.10 2.58 0.61
CA VAL A 28 14.82 2.60 1.32
C VAL A 28 14.85 1.54 2.41
N PRO A 29 14.13 1.72 3.54
CA PRO A 29 14.03 0.69 4.57
C PRO A 29 13.35 -0.56 3.99
N LEU A 30 14.14 -1.58 3.67
CA LEU A 30 13.72 -2.74 2.87
C LEU A 30 12.47 -3.45 3.43
N LEU A 31 12.43 -3.65 4.75
CA LEU A 31 11.30 -4.30 5.40
C LEU A 31 10.02 -3.43 5.31
N SER A 32 10.16 -2.13 5.56
CA SER A 32 9.03 -1.19 5.44
C SER A 32 8.53 -1.12 4.00
N PHE A 33 9.45 -1.07 3.03
CA PHE A 33 9.09 -1.09 1.62
C PHE A 33 8.34 -2.36 1.21
N PHE A 34 8.81 -3.54 1.67
CA PHE A 34 8.12 -4.81 1.42
C PHE A 34 6.70 -4.83 2.01
N ILE A 35 6.57 -4.42 3.26
CA ILE A 35 5.26 -4.33 3.95
C ILE A 35 4.36 -3.30 3.25
N GLY A 36 4.91 -2.15 2.85
CA GLY A 36 4.21 -1.11 2.11
C GLY A 36 3.64 -1.61 0.79
N CYS A 37 4.43 -2.32 -0.02
CA CYS A 37 3.96 -2.90 -1.29
C CYS A 37 2.75 -3.84 -1.10
N ILE A 38 2.76 -4.64 -0.02
CA ILE A 38 1.62 -5.50 0.31
C ILE A 38 0.42 -4.65 0.76
N ALA A 39 0.62 -3.70 1.65
CA ALA A 39 -0.45 -2.83 2.15
C ALA A 39 -1.09 -2.03 1.01
N GLU A 40 -0.31 -1.39 0.16
CA GLU A 40 -0.81 -0.66 -1.01
C GLU A 40 -1.60 -1.56 -1.96
N SER A 41 -1.19 -2.82 -2.16
CA SER A 41 -1.94 -3.76 -3.02
C SER A 41 -3.34 -4.02 -2.48
N PHE A 42 -3.54 -4.05 -1.16
CA PHE A 42 -4.87 -4.08 -0.56
C PHE A 42 -5.65 -2.78 -0.83
N VAL A 43 -5.01 -1.63 -0.70
CA VAL A 43 -5.65 -0.34 -0.97
C VAL A 43 -6.12 -0.28 -2.42
N TYR A 44 -5.30 -0.70 -3.39
CA TYR A 44 -5.69 -0.74 -4.80
C TYR A 44 -6.88 -1.66 -5.05
N GLU A 45 -6.91 -2.83 -4.42
CA GLU A 45 -8.06 -3.73 -4.54
C GLU A 45 -9.34 -3.07 -4.02
N TYR A 46 -9.28 -2.38 -2.88
CA TYR A 46 -10.44 -1.64 -2.35
C TYR A 46 -10.86 -0.50 -3.28
N LEU A 47 -9.92 0.27 -3.80
CA LEU A 47 -10.21 1.36 -4.74
C LEU A 47 -10.89 0.85 -6.01
N LEU A 48 -10.41 -0.26 -6.58
CA LEU A 48 -11.02 -0.87 -7.75
C LEU A 48 -12.43 -1.38 -7.45
N GLN A 49 -12.65 -2.00 -6.29
CA GLN A 49 -13.99 -2.44 -5.89
C GLN A 49 -14.96 -1.28 -5.69
N TRP A 50 -14.54 -0.19 -5.02
CA TRP A 50 -15.39 0.96 -4.77
C TRP A 50 -15.66 1.81 -6.00
N SER A 51 -14.75 1.81 -6.96
CA SER A 51 -14.88 2.52 -8.23
C SER A 51 -15.45 1.66 -9.37
N GLU A 52 -16.02 0.49 -9.05
CA GLU A 52 -16.61 -0.44 -10.01
C GLU A 52 -15.64 -0.85 -11.14
N GLY A 53 -14.36 -1.02 -10.78
CA GLY A 53 -13.29 -1.40 -11.71
C GLY A 53 -12.65 -0.24 -12.47
N ASN A 54 -12.91 1.00 -12.08
CA ASN A 54 -12.32 2.16 -12.74
C ASN A 54 -10.84 2.28 -12.39
N LEU A 55 -9.99 1.95 -13.35
CA LEU A 55 -8.54 1.94 -13.20
C LEU A 55 -7.96 3.34 -12.92
N LEU A 56 -8.63 4.41 -13.37
CA LEU A 56 -8.20 5.78 -13.15
C LEU A 56 -8.12 6.14 -11.66
N SER A 57 -8.98 5.56 -10.83
CA SER A 57 -8.96 5.75 -9.37
C SER A 57 -7.64 5.26 -8.76
N SER A 58 -7.19 4.07 -9.14
CA SER A 58 -5.93 3.49 -8.68
C SER A 58 -4.72 4.25 -9.22
N MET A 59 -4.76 4.67 -10.50
CA MET A 59 -3.70 5.49 -11.10
C MET A 59 -3.57 6.85 -10.41
N THR A 60 -4.68 7.53 -10.12
CA THR A 60 -4.68 8.81 -9.43
C THR A 60 -4.15 8.67 -8.00
N TYR A 61 -4.56 7.62 -7.29
CA TYR A 61 -4.03 7.32 -5.97
C TYR A 61 -2.51 7.12 -6.03
N HIS A 62 -2.03 6.26 -6.92
CA HIS A 62 -0.59 5.99 -7.07
C HIS A 62 0.21 7.25 -7.38
N PHE A 63 -0.26 8.08 -8.32
CA PHE A 63 0.38 9.34 -8.65
C PHE A 63 0.43 10.29 -7.43
N SER A 64 -0.71 10.46 -6.75
CA SER A 64 -0.79 11.34 -5.57
C SER A 64 0.12 10.85 -4.45
N TRP A 65 0.17 9.54 -4.24
CA TRP A 65 1.04 8.91 -3.25
C TRP A 65 2.51 9.19 -3.52
N ASN A 66 2.98 8.91 -4.73
CA ASN A 66 4.36 9.21 -5.13
C ASN A 66 4.69 10.71 -5.01
N LEU A 67 3.77 11.57 -5.43
CA LEU A 67 3.93 13.02 -5.28
C LEU A 67 4.10 13.41 -3.80
N CYS A 68 3.28 12.87 -2.90
CA CYS A 68 3.36 13.16 -1.48
C CYS A 68 4.67 12.67 -0.85
N ILE A 69 5.14 11.47 -1.22
CA ILE A 69 6.40 10.91 -0.71
C ILE A 69 7.57 11.87 -0.97
N HIS A 70 7.65 12.46 -2.17
CA HIS A 70 8.71 13.40 -2.51
C HIS A 70 8.45 14.80 -1.97
N LEU A 71 7.21 15.30 -2.06
CA LEU A 71 6.84 16.65 -1.60
C LEU A 71 7.08 16.85 -0.10
N PHE A 72 6.83 15.82 0.69
CA PHE A 72 7.02 15.86 2.15
C PHE A 72 8.34 15.26 2.60
N ALA A 73 9.25 14.98 1.68
CA ALA A 73 10.56 14.37 1.97
C ALA A 73 10.46 13.11 2.86
N ILE A 74 9.49 12.26 2.56
CA ILE A 74 9.27 10.99 3.27
C ILE A 74 10.32 9.97 2.86
N ASN A 75 10.73 9.99 1.58
CA ASN A 75 11.77 9.11 1.07
C ASN A 75 13.13 9.50 1.72
N PRO A 76 13.92 8.54 2.23
CA PRO A 76 15.26 8.80 2.76
C PRO A 76 16.18 9.54 1.80
N ALA A 77 16.04 9.33 0.50
CA ALA A 77 16.80 10.07 -0.52
C ALA A 77 16.54 11.59 -0.50
N ASP A 78 15.34 12.01 -0.06
CA ASP A 78 14.90 13.41 -0.05
C ASP A 78 15.13 14.10 1.31
N ASN A 79 15.54 13.34 2.36
CA ASN A 79 15.64 13.83 3.73
C ASN A 79 16.96 13.49 4.44
N ALA A 80 18.06 13.45 3.70
CA ALA A 80 19.40 13.15 4.22
C ALA A 80 19.54 11.74 4.85
N GLY A 81 18.81 10.75 4.34
CA GLY A 81 18.91 9.37 4.79
C GLY A 81 18.06 9.02 6.03
N ASN A 82 17.18 9.91 6.47
CA ASN A 82 16.32 9.63 7.62
C ASN A 82 15.17 8.66 7.23
N GLU A 83 15.23 7.45 7.75
CA GLU A 83 14.23 6.40 7.48
C GLU A 83 12.93 6.56 8.28
N PHE A 84 12.93 7.34 9.35
CA PHE A 84 11.82 7.42 10.28
C PHE A 84 10.48 7.86 9.63
N PRO A 85 10.43 8.90 8.76
CA PRO A 85 9.20 9.28 8.07
C PRO A 85 8.64 8.15 7.20
N TYR A 86 9.52 7.40 6.54
CA TYR A 86 9.12 6.27 5.70
C TYR A 86 8.50 5.12 6.51
N ILE A 87 9.13 4.78 7.64
CA ILE A 87 8.61 3.76 8.57
C ILE A 87 7.24 4.19 9.12
N LEU A 88 7.10 5.45 9.53
CA LEU A 88 5.84 5.98 10.05
C LEU A 88 4.72 5.94 9.00
N MET A 89 5.03 6.27 7.76
CA MET A 89 4.11 6.17 6.63
C MET A 89 3.66 4.72 6.43
N THR A 90 4.57 3.76 6.42
CA THR A 90 4.24 2.33 6.29
C THR A 90 3.33 1.85 7.42
N LEU A 91 3.57 2.28 8.66
CA LEU A 91 2.69 1.97 9.79
C LEU A 91 1.28 2.56 9.62
N PHE A 92 1.20 3.76 9.07
CA PHE A 92 -0.08 4.39 8.72
C PHE A 92 -0.84 3.58 7.67
N GLU A 93 -0.18 3.15 6.59
CA GLU A 93 -0.77 2.30 5.55
C GLU A 93 -1.30 0.98 6.09
N VAL A 94 -0.49 0.28 6.87
CA VAL A 94 -0.90 -0.98 7.51
C VAL A 94 -2.11 -0.76 8.39
N SER A 95 -2.12 0.31 9.19
CA SER A 95 -3.27 0.65 10.05
C SER A 95 -4.53 0.91 9.24
N MET A 96 -4.42 1.63 8.12
CA MET A 96 -5.53 1.86 7.19
C MET A 96 -6.07 0.56 6.62
N VAL A 97 -5.20 -0.34 6.17
CA VAL A 97 -5.62 -1.65 5.63
C VAL A 97 -6.31 -2.49 6.70
N LEU A 98 -5.81 -2.52 7.94
CA LEU A 98 -6.45 -3.24 9.04
C LEU A 98 -7.85 -2.69 9.34
N LEU A 99 -8.04 -1.37 9.30
CA LEU A 99 -9.36 -0.74 9.45
C LEU A 99 -10.31 -1.11 8.31
N LEU A 100 -9.83 -1.14 7.07
CA LEU A 100 -10.62 -1.55 5.90
C LEU A 100 -11.07 -3.01 6.02
N LEU A 101 -10.17 -3.90 6.41
CA LEU A 101 -10.47 -5.32 6.63
C LEU A 101 -11.47 -5.53 7.77
N ALA A 102 -11.34 -4.80 8.87
CA ALA A 102 -12.26 -4.85 9.99
C ALA A 102 -13.66 -4.36 9.60
N HIS A 103 -13.75 -3.28 8.84
CA HIS A 103 -15.00 -2.74 8.33
C HIS A 103 -15.71 -3.73 7.40
N ASP A 104 -14.98 -4.36 6.49
CA ASP A 104 -15.52 -5.35 5.55
C ASP A 104 -16.10 -6.58 6.28
N LYS A 105 -15.36 -7.08 7.28
CA LYS A 105 -15.83 -8.18 8.15
C LYS A 105 -17.14 -7.83 8.88
N SER A 106 -17.25 -6.62 9.39
CA SER A 106 -18.45 -6.13 10.07
C SER A 106 -19.67 -6.13 9.13
N ARG A 107 -19.50 -5.64 7.90
CA ARG A 107 -20.56 -5.62 6.88
C ARG A 107 -21.06 -7.03 6.52
N HIS A 108 -20.17 -8.00 6.45
CA HIS A 108 -20.55 -9.39 6.16
C HIS A 108 -21.35 -10.02 7.31
N MET A 109 -21.01 -9.75 8.56
CA MET A 109 -21.75 -10.28 9.73
C MET A 109 -23.19 -9.74 9.81
N HIS A 110 -23.42 -8.48 9.46
CA HIS A 110 -24.76 -7.87 9.47
C HIS A 110 -25.69 -8.37 8.35
N LYS A 111 -25.17 -9.03 7.31
CA LYS A 111 -25.93 -9.57 6.19
C LYS A 111 -26.38 -11.03 6.39
N LEU A 112 -25.93 -11.70 7.47
CA LEU A 112 -26.38 -13.06 7.78
C LEU A 112 -27.79 -12.99 8.36
N PRO A 113 -28.77 -13.74 7.82
CA PRO A 113 -30.11 -13.78 8.38
C PRO A 113 -30.03 -14.32 9.81
N THR A 114 -30.59 -13.60 10.76
CA THR A 114 -30.87 -14.11 12.12
C THR A 114 -31.82 -15.29 11.99
N LYS A 115 -31.35 -16.49 12.34
CA LYS A 115 -32.19 -17.70 12.39
C LYS A 115 -33.17 -17.60 13.55
#